data_dcc6059f98137b90b68aec69bc1685a3
#
_entry.id   dcc6059f98137b90b68aec69bc1685a3
#
_cell.length_a   1.000
_cell.length_b   1.000
_cell.length_c   1.000
_cell.angle_alpha   90.00
_cell.angle_beta   90.00
_cell.angle_gamma   90.00
#
_symmetry.space_group_name_H-M   'P 1'
#
loop_
_entity.id
_entity.type
_entity.pdbx_description
1 polymer ?
#
loop_
_entity_poly.entity_id
_entity_poly.type
_entity_poly.pdbx_seq_one_letter_code
_entity_poly.pdbx_strand_id
1 'polypeptide(L)'
;MIREQYPYRGIFRTCGIDFGVATTSANHHKFVGNMFRQTTLQDNHKLTGDWKIYHNMELENDPWVYIHLDRKEVLITGTSFFGEIKKCVFTIIGYSMPLEGRLPMHCSAFEYNDNTALMFGLSGTGKTTLSADPEYQLIGDDEIVWDEAGLTYVETGCYAKTEGLNRETQPTIFQAMDTAREQGLLIEENVTEPNARSSYPIDCVPNAITNRALFDHPKDVFFLALDATGTLPAVSKIEGMGIRKLFETGYTSKMPGTEDGVNEIQKVYSPCYGSPFMPLPVKTYSDMLMDRVTDEESNVFLVNTGMDKTGNRFPLDKTRAYIKQALKGDYTTKDIKWTNPIQPCKVGTIELHELIGV
;
A
#
# COMPACT_ATOMS: atom_id res chain seq x y z
N MET A 1 16.32 4.78 33.47
CA MET A 1 15.59 5.84 32.74
C MET A 1 14.82 5.30 31.52
N ILE A 2 15.47 4.84 30.44
CA ILE A 2 14.71 4.36 29.23
C ILE A 2 13.79 3.17 29.56
N ARG A 3 14.20 2.25 30.44
CA ARG A 3 13.42 1.05 30.77
C ARG A 3 12.15 1.36 31.55
N GLU A 4 12.16 2.35 32.40
CA GLU A 4 11.00 2.77 33.19
C GLU A 4 10.01 3.57 32.34
N GLN A 5 10.54 4.37 31.40
CA GLN A 5 9.73 5.20 30.52
C GLN A 5 9.13 4.41 29.34
N TYR A 6 9.84 3.39 28.83
CA TYR A 6 9.39 2.57 27.67
C TYR A 6 9.47 1.09 28.04
N PRO A 7 8.43 0.52 28.66
CA PRO A 7 8.44 -0.86 29.16
C PRO A 7 8.45 -1.91 28.04
N TYR A 8 7.92 -1.58 26.85
CA TYR A 8 7.80 -2.52 25.73
C TYR A 8 8.85 -2.18 24.67
N ARG A 9 9.75 -3.15 24.36
CA ARG A 9 10.88 -2.94 23.46
C ARG A 9 11.21 -4.20 22.68
N GLY A 10 11.61 -4.00 21.43
CA GLY A 10 12.05 -5.07 20.54
C GLY A 10 12.91 -4.56 19.40
N ILE A 11 13.58 -5.47 18.72
CA ILE A 11 14.23 -5.21 17.42
C ILE A 11 13.41 -5.91 16.36
N PHE A 12 13.05 -5.16 15.33
CA PHE A 12 12.26 -5.61 14.21
C PHE A 12 13.05 -5.38 12.91
N ARG A 13 13.03 -6.33 12.02
CA ARG A 13 13.80 -6.26 10.77
C ARG A 13 12.89 -6.20 9.56
N THR A 14 13.21 -5.28 8.65
CA THR A 14 12.64 -5.25 7.32
C THR A 14 13.63 -4.67 6.32
N CYS A 15 13.64 -5.15 5.08
CA CYS A 15 14.50 -4.70 3.96
C CYS A 15 16.00 -4.64 4.31
N GLY A 16 16.46 -5.47 5.25
CA GLY A 16 17.85 -5.49 5.71
C GLY A 16 18.19 -4.50 6.82
N ILE A 17 17.24 -3.67 7.26
CA ILE A 17 17.41 -2.66 8.33
C ILE A 17 16.83 -3.17 9.64
N ASP A 18 17.57 -3.00 10.74
CA ASP A 18 17.11 -3.29 12.09
C ASP A 18 16.55 -2.02 12.76
N PHE A 19 15.27 -2.09 13.13
CA PHE A 19 14.56 -1.04 13.85
C PHE A 19 14.42 -1.43 15.33
N GLY A 20 15.11 -0.72 16.20
CA GLY A 20 14.84 -0.79 17.64
C GLY A 20 13.60 0.04 17.94
N VAL A 21 12.54 -0.59 18.45
CA VAL A 21 11.29 0.09 18.81
C VAL A 21 11.09 0.03 20.31
N ALA A 22 10.81 1.18 20.92
CA ALA A 22 10.48 1.33 22.32
C ALA A 22 9.17 2.11 22.47
N THR A 23 8.17 1.54 23.13
CA THR A 23 6.84 2.14 23.27
C THR A 23 6.33 2.07 24.71
N THR A 24 5.45 3.00 25.07
CA THR A 24 4.72 2.98 26.34
C THR A 24 3.52 2.03 26.32
N SER A 25 3.14 1.49 25.16
CA SER A 25 1.92 0.69 24.95
C SER A 25 2.21 -0.75 24.53
N ALA A 26 1.65 -1.71 25.28
CA ALA A 26 1.69 -3.13 24.92
C ALA A 26 1.03 -3.44 23.57
N ASN A 27 -0.09 -2.76 23.25
CA ASN A 27 -0.80 -2.97 21.99
C ASN A 27 0.00 -2.46 20.80
N HIS A 28 0.70 -1.31 20.92
CA HIS A 28 1.61 -0.83 19.89
C HIS A 28 2.77 -1.80 19.67
N HIS A 29 3.34 -2.36 20.74
CA HIS A 29 4.39 -3.37 20.60
C HIS A 29 3.91 -4.63 19.87
N LYS A 30 2.71 -5.12 20.20
CA LYS A 30 2.08 -6.26 19.48
C LYS A 30 1.81 -5.90 18.02
N PHE A 31 1.29 -4.69 17.75
CA PHE A 31 1.06 -4.20 16.40
C PHE A 31 2.34 -4.22 15.56
N VAL A 32 3.44 -3.69 16.11
CA VAL A 32 4.75 -3.72 15.41
C VAL A 32 5.19 -5.16 15.14
N GLY A 33 4.92 -6.09 16.07
CA GLY A 33 5.17 -7.53 15.88
C GLY A 33 4.31 -8.19 14.80
N ASN A 34 3.09 -7.69 14.55
CA ASN A 34 2.29 -8.12 13.40
C ASN A 34 2.86 -7.60 12.09
N MET A 35 3.32 -6.34 12.08
CA MET A 35 3.75 -5.66 10.85
C MET A 35 5.17 -6.00 10.42
N PHE A 36 6.06 -6.33 11.34
CA PHE A 36 7.48 -6.55 11.06
C PHE A 36 8.02 -7.77 11.79
N ARG A 37 8.96 -8.47 11.16
CA ARG A 37 9.58 -9.64 11.77
C ARG A 37 10.41 -9.25 13.00
N GLN A 38 9.95 -9.66 14.17
CA GLN A 38 10.73 -9.48 15.40
C GLN A 38 11.95 -10.40 15.40
N THR A 39 13.14 -9.84 15.57
CA THR A 39 14.42 -10.58 15.61
C THR A 39 14.89 -10.86 17.03
N THR A 40 14.67 -9.94 17.96
CA THR A 40 15.15 -10.06 19.34
C THR A 40 14.26 -9.28 20.30
N LEU A 41 13.94 -9.88 21.45
CA LEU A 41 13.42 -9.16 22.60
C LEU A 41 14.59 -8.42 23.27
N GLN A 42 14.43 -7.13 23.50
CA GLN A 42 15.48 -6.35 24.17
C GLN A 42 15.30 -6.30 25.68
N ASP A 43 16.28 -6.85 26.38
CA ASP A 43 16.35 -6.83 27.83
C ASP A 43 17.32 -5.77 28.39
N ASN A 44 18.10 -5.12 27.52
CA ASN A 44 19.16 -4.19 27.88
C ASN A 44 18.66 -2.75 28.14
N HIS A 45 19.38 -1.98 28.92
CA HIS A 45 19.07 -0.59 29.27
C HIS A 45 19.11 0.39 28.08
N LYS A 46 19.72 -0.02 26.95
CA LYS A 46 19.89 0.81 25.76
C LYS A 46 19.18 0.16 24.57
N LEU A 47 18.32 0.92 23.89
CA LEU A 47 17.73 0.49 22.63
C LEU A 47 18.81 0.38 21.55
N THR A 48 18.84 -0.75 20.83
CA THR A 48 19.77 -1.00 19.72
C THR A 48 19.02 -1.15 18.41
N GLY A 49 19.74 -1.23 17.28
CA GLY A 49 19.21 -1.27 15.92
C GLY A 49 19.89 -0.20 15.07
N ASP A 50 19.75 -0.31 13.76
CA ASP A 50 20.25 0.70 12.81
C ASP A 50 19.51 2.03 12.99
N TRP A 51 18.20 1.93 13.23
CA TRP A 51 17.31 3.02 13.60
C TRP A 51 16.67 2.77 14.95
N LYS A 52 16.36 3.84 15.70
CA LYS A 52 15.68 3.77 16.98
C LYS A 52 14.41 4.59 16.96
N ILE A 53 13.29 3.95 17.26
CA ILE A 53 11.97 4.56 17.29
C ILE A 53 11.46 4.56 18.73
N TYR A 54 11.18 5.74 19.24
CA TYR A 54 10.58 5.96 20.54
C TYR A 54 9.14 6.43 20.35
N HIS A 55 8.18 5.70 20.90
CA HIS A 55 6.77 6.06 20.85
C HIS A 55 6.22 6.27 22.25
N ASN A 56 5.71 7.47 22.52
CA ASN A 56 5.14 7.86 23.81
C ASN A 56 3.83 8.63 23.60
N MET A 57 2.70 8.00 23.91
CA MET A 57 1.37 8.57 23.73
C MET A 57 1.08 9.77 24.64
N GLU A 58 1.78 9.88 25.78
CA GLU A 58 1.48 10.81 26.85
C GLU A 58 2.43 12.03 26.90
N LEU A 59 3.46 12.04 26.06
CA LEU A 59 4.52 13.07 26.16
C LEU A 59 4.04 14.45 25.73
N GLU A 60 3.13 14.55 24.77
CA GLU A 60 2.55 15.79 24.25
C GLU A 60 1.04 15.61 24.02
N ASN A 61 0.29 16.73 24.00
CA ASN A 61 -1.15 16.69 23.77
C ASN A 61 -1.51 16.55 22.28
N ASP A 62 -0.65 17.08 21.39
CA ASP A 62 -0.82 17.00 19.95
C ASP A 62 0.10 15.92 19.34
N PRO A 63 -0.32 15.24 18.26
CA PRO A 63 0.51 14.24 17.60
C PRO A 63 1.69 14.89 16.87
N TRP A 64 2.90 14.45 17.21
CA TRP A 64 4.13 14.86 16.54
C TRP A 64 4.99 13.66 16.19
N VAL A 65 5.66 13.77 15.04
CA VAL A 65 6.67 12.82 14.56
C VAL A 65 7.94 13.58 14.25
N TYR A 66 9.00 13.27 14.98
CA TYR A 66 10.33 13.83 14.79
C TYR A 66 11.27 12.76 14.23
N ILE A 67 11.84 13.00 13.06
CA ILE A 67 12.82 12.10 12.43
C ILE A 67 14.16 12.81 12.34
N HIS A 68 15.18 12.27 13.01
CA HIS A 68 16.54 12.76 12.96
C HIS A 68 17.41 11.83 12.11
N LEU A 69 17.67 12.20 10.86
CA LEU A 69 18.38 11.36 9.90
C LEU A 69 19.81 10.99 10.33
N ASP A 70 20.61 11.97 10.78
CA ASP A 70 22.01 11.73 11.15
C ASP A 70 22.16 10.83 12.39
N ARG A 71 21.24 10.97 13.37
CA ARG A 71 21.23 10.12 14.56
C ARG A 71 20.55 8.79 14.34
N LYS A 72 19.77 8.68 13.25
CA LYS A 72 18.89 7.55 12.97
C LYS A 72 17.91 7.28 14.13
N GLU A 73 17.28 8.34 14.59
CA GLU A 73 16.34 8.32 15.72
C GLU A 73 15.00 8.95 15.33
N VAL A 74 13.91 8.35 15.79
CA VAL A 74 12.54 8.82 15.62
C VAL A 74 11.90 8.96 16.98
N LEU A 75 11.16 10.07 17.19
CA LEU A 75 10.29 10.25 18.35
C LEU A 75 8.86 10.49 17.85
N ILE A 76 7.93 9.67 18.30
CA ILE A 76 6.50 9.76 18.02
C ILE A 76 5.81 10.07 19.36
N THR A 77 5.02 11.15 19.40
CA THR A 77 4.36 11.62 20.63
C THR A 77 2.89 11.96 20.38
N GLY A 78 2.08 11.99 21.43
CA GLY A 78 0.72 12.52 21.43
C GLY A 78 -0.28 11.78 20.56
N THR A 79 0.01 10.55 20.14
CA THR A 79 -0.88 9.76 19.29
C THR A 79 -1.03 8.33 19.80
N SER A 80 -2.25 7.80 19.72
CA SER A 80 -2.58 6.40 19.94
C SER A 80 -2.78 5.63 18.63
N PHE A 81 -2.63 6.29 17.47
CA PHE A 81 -2.82 5.68 16.16
C PHE A 81 -1.67 4.70 15.86
N PHE A 82 -2.00 3.43 15.69
CA PHE A 82 -1.00 2.37 15.47
C PHE A 82 -0.20 2.59 14.19
N GLY A 83 -0.82 3.12 13.16
CA GLY A 83 -0.21 3.35 11.85
C GLY A 83 1.00 4.27 11.86
N GLU A 84 1.19 5.14 12.87
CA GLU A 84 2.30 6.09 12.90
C GLU A 84 3.66 5.40 12.93
N ILE A 85 3.83 4.35 13.78
CA ILE A 85 5.10 3.62 13.85
C ILE A 85 5.41 2.96 12.50
N LYS A 86 4.41 2.27 11.91
CA LYS A 86 4.51 1.64 10.60
C LYS A 86 4.94 2.65 9.52
N LYS A 87 4.27 3.80 9.45
CA LYS A 87 4.53 4.83 8.45
C LYS A 87 5.86 5.53 8.65
N CYS A 88 6.34 5.66 9.89
CA CYS A 88 7.71 6.11 10.16
C CYS A 88 8.75 5.13 9.60
N VAL A 89 8.56 3.82 9.81
CA VAL A 89 9.44 2.79 9.20
C VAL A 89 9.45 2.94 7.69
N PHE A 90 8.28 3.07 7.06
CA PHE A 90 8.20 3.24 5.60
C PHE A 90 8.84 4.55 5.12
N THR A 91 8.72 5.65 5.87
CA THR A 91 9.40 6.92 5.55
C THR A 91 10.93 6.75 5.58
N ILE A 92 11.45 5.99 6.55
CA ILE A 92 12.88 5.69 6.64
C ILE A 92 13.32 4.83 5.44
N ILE A 93 12.53 3.84 5.06
CA ILE A 93 12.76 3.02 3.87
C ILE A 93 12.67 3.88 2.62
N GLY A 94 11.67 4.78 2.53
CA GLY A 94 11.53 5.77 1.47
C GLY A 94 12.76 6.66 1.29
N TYR A 95 13.45 6.99 2.37
CA TYR A 95 14.70 7.74 2.33
C TYR A 95 15.92 6.86 1.99
N SER A 96 16.06 5.71 2.64
CA SER A 96 17.29 4.93 2.62
C SER A 96 17.45 4.07 1.37
N MET A 97 16.37 3.44 0.90
CA MET A 97 16.43 2.48 -0.22
C MET A 97 16.82 3.12 -1.56
N PRO A 98 16.35 4.33 -1.92
CA PRO A 98 16.78 4.95 -3.18
C PRO A 98 18.26 5.30 -3.23
N LEU A 99 18.90 5.54 -2.08
CA LEU A 99 20.34 5.78 -1.99
C LEU A 99 21.16 4.52 -2.32
N GLU A 100 20.53 3.35 -2.26
CA GLU A 100 21.08 2.04 -2.60
C GLU A 100 20.59 1.52 -3.98
N GLY A 101 19.87 2.34 -4.76
CA GLY A 101 19.32 1.95 -6.06
C GLY A 101 18.08 1.05 -5.97
N ARG A 102 17.40 0.99 -4.82
CA ARG A 102 16.22 0.18 -4.55
C ARG A 102 14.99 1.07 -4.47
N LEU A 103 13.93 0.76 -5.22
CA LEU A 103 12.71 1.57 -5.31
C LEU A 103 11.68 1.16 -4.25
N PRO A 104 11.46 1.95 -3.20
CA PRO A 104 10.34 1.76 -2.28
C PRO A 104 9.03 2.26 -2.92
N MET A 105 7.94 1.52 -2.72
CA MET A 105 6.65 1.80 -3.32
C MET A 105 5.52 1.58 -2.33
N HIS A 106 4.58 2.53 -2.27
CA HIS A 106 3.33 2.38 -1.54
C HIS A 106 2.30 1.68 -2.45
N CYS A 107 2.39 0.37 -2.51
CA CYS A 107 1.58 -0.48 -3.36
C CYS A 107 1.38 -1.87 -2.75
N SER A 108 0.36 -2.59 -3.17
CA SER A 108 0.24 -4.03 -2.95
C SER A 108 0.97 -4.80 -4.04
N ALA A 109 1.41 -6.02 -3.73
CA ALA A 109 1.96 -6.97 -4.69
C ALA A 109 1.27 -8.33 -4.56
N PHE A 110 1.05 -9.00 -5.68
CA PHE A 110 0.43 -10.32 -5.74
C PHE A 110 0.90 -11.10 -6.97
N GLU A 111 0.67 -12.41 -6.95
CA GLU A 111 0.88 -13.28 -8.11
C GLU A 111 -0.45 -13.78 -8.67
N TYR A 112 -0.51 -13.90 -9.98
CA TYR A 112 -1.60 -14.52 -10.72
C TYR A 112 -1.04 -15.33 -11.89
N ASN A 113 -1.29 -16.65 -11.92
CA ASN A 113 -0.76 -17.56 -12.94
C ASN A 113 0.78 -17.42 -13.09
N ASP A 114 1.51 -17.47 -11.99
CA ASP A 114 2.97 -17.34 -11.91
C ASP A 114 3.55 -16.00 -12.41
N ASN A 115 2.71 -15.00 -12.65
CA ASN A 115 3.15 -13.64 -12.97
C ASN A 115 2.93 -12.71 -11.78
N THR A 116 3.95 -11.97 -11.42
CA THR A 116 3.90 -10.96 -10.38
C THR A 116 3.27 -9.67 -10.91
N ALA A 117 2.45 -9.03 -10.08
CA ALA A 117 1.81 -7.76 -10.38
C ALA A 117 1.88 -6.79 -9.19
N LEU A 118 1.95 -5.50 -9.49
CA LEU A 118 1.87 -4.40 -8.53
C LEU A 118 0.56 -3.64 -8.66
N MET A 119 0.05 -3.15 -7.54
CA MET A 119 -1.17 -2.35 -7.50
C MET A 119 -0.98 -1.11 -6.63
N PHE A 120 -0.84 0.04 -7.27
CA PHE A 120 -0.80 1.35 -6.63
C PHE A 120 -2.20 1.89 -6.41
N GLY A 121 -2.41 2.58 -5.31
CA GLY A 121 -3.69 3.24 -5.04
C GLY A 121 -3.68 3.98 -3.72
N LEU A 122 -4.34 5.12 -3.68
CA LEU A 122 -4.56 5.88 -2.45
C LEU A 122 -5.69 5.27 -1.61
N SER A 123 -5.85 5.76 -0.39
CA SER A 123 -6.97 5.35 0.48
C SER A 123 -8.31 5.44 -0.25
N GLY A 124 -9.15 4.43 -0.10
CA GLY A 124 -10.47 4.38 -0.72
C GLY A 124 -10.52 3.95 -2.20
N THR A 125 -9.39 3.79 -2.88
CA THR A 125 -9.36 3.30 -4.29
C THR A 125 -9.57 1.79 -4.41
N GLY A 126 -9.51 1.05 -3.30
CA GLY A 126 -9.74 -0.40 -3.29
C GLY A 126 -8.50 -1.28 -3.39
N LYS A 127 -7.28 -0.73 -3.15
CA LYS A 127 -6.01 -1.47 -3.21
C LYS A 127 -6.08 -2.81 -2.48
N THR A 128 -6.25 -2.82 -1.16
CA THR A 128 -6.35 -4.04 -0.33
C THR A 128 -7.50 -4.97 -0.79
N THR A 129 -8.66 -4.41 -1.15
CA THR A 129 -9.82 -5.21 -1.59
C THR A 129 -9.57 -5.93 -2.91
N LEU A 130 -8.85 -5.30 -3.84
CA LEU A 130 -8.57 -5.86 -5.16
C LEU A 130 -7.38 -6.83 -5.11
N SER A 131 -6.32 -6.51 -4.37
CA SER A 131 -5.17 -7.40 -4.22
C SER A 131 -5.46 -8.64 -3.37
N ALA A 132 -6.48 -8.58 -2.49
CA ALA A 132 -6.96 -9.71 -1.71
C ALA A 132 -8.02 -10.57 -2.44
N ASP A 133 -8.07 -10.52 -3.79
CA ASP A 133 -8.92 -11.42 -4.58
C ASP A 133 -8.54 -12.88 -4.29
N PRO A 134 -9.51 -13.78 -4.03
CA PRO A 134 -9.23 -15.19 -3.72
C PRO A 134 -8.45 -15.95 -4.80
N GLU A 135 -8.47 -15.48 -6.05
CA GLU A 135 -7.72 -16.10 -7.15
C GLU A 135 -6.26 -15.63 -7.24
N TYR A 136 -5.87 -14.61 -6.48
CA TYR A 136 -4.49 -14.13 -6.42
C TYR A 136 -3.74 -14.74 -5.24
N GLN A 137 -2.43 -14.77 -5.32
CA GLN A 137 -1.56 -15.10 -4.19
C GLN A 137 -0.93 -13.79 -3.68
N LEU A 138 -1.27 -13.37 -2.48
CA LEU A 138 -0.81 -12.12 -1.90
C LEU A 138 0.68 -12.20 -1.53
N ILE A 139 1.47 -11.23 -2.00
CA ILE A 139 2.88 -11.03 -1.63
C ILE A 139 3.00 -10.02 -0.48
N GLY A 140 2.34 -8.88 -0.61
CA GLY A 140 2.31 -7.81 0.38
C GLY A 140 1.18 -6.84 0.12
N ASP A 141 0.59 -6.29 1.19
CA ASP A 141 -0.65 -5.53 1.10
C ASP A 141 -0.44 -4.04 0.78
N ASP A 142 0.62 -3.42 1.33
CA ASP A 142 0.71 -1.94 1.33
C ASP A 142 2.07 -1.37 0.91
N GLU A 143 3.18 -2.03 1.19
CA GLU A 143 4.52 -1.48 1.02
C GLU A 143 5.50 -2.53 0.46
N ILE A 144 6.11 -2.20 -0.69
CA ILE A 144 6.97 -3.09 -1.48
C ILE A 144 8.25 -2.34 -1.86
N VAL A 145 9.36 -3.04 -1.94
CA VAL A 145 10.63 -2.55 -2.52
C VAL A 145 10.93 -3.34 -3.80
N TRP A 146 11.25 -2.63 -4.86
CA TRP A 146 11.68 -3.19 -6.14
C TRP A 146 13.15 -2.87 -6.40
N ASP A 147 13.99 -3.90 -6.51
CA ASP A 147 15.40 -3.77 -6.82
C ASP A 147 15.81 -4.63 -8.05
N GLU A 148 17.10 -4.79 -8.28
CA GLU A 148 17.63 -5.58 -9.39
C GLU A 148 17.34 -7.09 -9.27
N ALA A 149 17.06 -7.57 -8.08
CA ALA A 149 16.77 -8.99 -7.83
C ALA A 149 15.26 -9.30 -7.92
N GLY A 150 14.39 -8.28 -7.97
CA GLY A 150 12.93 -8.41 -7.99
C GLY A 150 12.24 -7.65 -6.87
N LEU A 151 11.14 -8.20 -6.35
CA LEU A 151 10.32 -7.57 -5.32
C LEU A 151 10.57 -8.16 -3.94
N THR A 152 10.56 -7.28 -2.92
CA THR A 152 10.58 -7.65 -1.51
C THR A 152 9.47 -6.88 -0.78
N TYR A 153 8.69 -7.54 0.06
CA TYR A 153 7.71 -6.85 0.91
C TYR A 153 8.42 -6.11 2.07
N VAL A 154 7.87 -4.98 2.45
CA VAL A 154 8.33 -4.22 3.63
C VAL A 154 7.69 -4.78 4.90
N GLU A 155 6.44 -5.17 4.82
CA GLU A 155 5.61 -5.59 5.95
C GLU A 155 5.30 -7.08 5.90
N THR A 156 5.35 -7.72 7.06
CA THR A 156 4.92 -9.13 7.27
C THR A 156 3.50 -9.24 7.80
N GLY A 157 2.74 -8.16 7.73
CA GLY A 157 1.36 -8.08 8.18
C GLY A 157 0.49 -7.20 7.32
N CYS A 158 -0.80 -7.21 7.62
CA CYS A 158 -1.80 -6.37 7.00
C CYS A 158 -2.39 -5.41 8.04
N TYR A 159 -2.76 -4.21 7.60
CA TYR A 159 -3.44 -3.21 8.41
C TYR A 159 -4.63 -2.65 7.64
N ALA A 160 -5.70 -3.45 7.62
CA ALA A 160 -6.86 -3.19 6.79
C ALA A 160 -7.85 -2.22 7.45
N LYS A 161 -8.41 -1.30 6.66
CA LYS A 161 -9.59 -0.52 7.05
C LYS A 161 -10.79 -1.50 7.08
N THR A 162 -11.50 -1.55 8.21
CA THR A 162 -12.61 -2.49 8.43
C THR A 162 -13.98 -1.86 8.26
N GLU A 163 -14.04 -0.53 8.23
CA GLU A 163 -15.27 0.19 7.93
C GLU A 163 -15.80 -0.14 6.52
N GLY A 164 -17.07 -0.52 6.43
CA GLY A 164 -17.71 -0.84 5.15
C GLY A 164 -17.28 -2.15 4.50
N LEU A 165 -16.46 -2.98 5.16
CA LEU A 165 -16.15 -4.32 4.67
C LEU A 165 -17.41 -5.19 4.68
N ASN A 166 -17.51 -6.04 3.66
CA ASN A 166 -18.58 -7.01 3.51
C ASN A 166 -18.01 -8.42 3.36
N ARG A 167 -18.48 -9.35 4.20
CA ARG A 167 -17.97 -10.73 4.22
C ARG A 167 -18.20 -11.48 2.91
N GLU A 168 -19.26 -11.16 2.18
CA GLU A 168 -19.58 -11.81 0.91
C GLU A 168 -18.65 -11.34 -0.22
N THR A 169 -18.27 -10.04 -0.21
CA THR A 169 -17.45 -9.44 -1.27
C THR A 169 -15.96 -9.44 -0.96
N GLN A 170 -15.57 -9.52 0.33
CA GLN A 170 -14.18 -9.57 0.80
C GLN A 170 -13.92 -10.77 1.74
N PRO A 171 -14.22 -12.01 1.32
CA PRO A 171 -14.11 -13.18 2.18
C PRO A 171 -12.69 -13.43 2.70
N THR A 172 -11.67 -13.17 1.89
CA THR A 172 -10.25 -13.35 2.23
C THR A 172 -9.84 -12.53 3.45
N ILE A 173 -10.24 -11.23 3.50
CA ILE A 173 -9.92 -10.34 4.61
C ILE A 173 -10.61 -10.82 5.89
N PHE A 174 -11.88 -11.19 5.82
CA PHE A 174 -12.61 -11.72 6.98
C PHE A 174 -12.03 -13.04 7.50
N GLN A 175 -11.64 -13.94 6.60
CA GLN A 175 -11.01 -15.20 6.98
C GLN A 175 -9.66 -14.96 7.67
N ALA A 176 -8.86 -14.01 7.18
CA ALA A 176 -7.61 -13.62 7.82
C ALA A 176 -7.83 -13.07 9.23
N MET A 177 -8.83 -12.19 9.39
CA MET A 177 -9.20 -11.63 10.70
C MET A 177 -9.70 -12.70 11.66
N ASP A 178 -10.54 -13.64 11.20
CA ASP A 178 -11.05 -14.74 12.01
C ASP A 178 -9.89 -15.66 12.47
N THR A 179 -8.98 -16.02 11.55
CA THR A 179 -7.77 -16.79 11.87
C THR A 179 -6.89 -16.08 12.90
N ALA A 180 -6.65 -14.78 12.70
CA ALA A 180 -5.85 -13.98 13.62
C ALA A 180 -6.51 -13.85 15.00
N ARG A 181 -7.84 -13.75 15.06
CA ARG A 181 -8.60 -13.70 16.32
C ARG A 181 -8.49 -15.02 17.09
N GLU A 182 -8.63 -16.15 16.42
CA GLU A 182 -8.47 -17.49 17.02
C GLU A 182 -7.06 -17.71 17.59
N GLN A 183 -6.04 -17.13 16.94
CA GLN A 183 -4.64 -17.20 17.39
C GLN A 183 -4.27 -16.12 18.42
N GLY A 184 -5.18 -15.18 18.76
CA GLY A 184 -4.90 -14.08 19.68
C GLY A 184 -3.95 -13.01 19.11
N LEU A 185 -3.83 -12.95 17.79
CA LEU A 185 -2.96 -12.02 17.04
C LEU A 185 -3.71 -10.81 16.47
N LEU A 186 -5.03 -10.86 16.39
CA LEU A 186 -5.82 -9.73 15.87
C LEU A 186 -5.70 -8.53 16.81
N ILE A 187 -5.43 -7.35 16.22
CA ILE A 187 -5.46 -6.07 16.91
C ILE A 187 -6.44 -5.18 16.19
N GLU A 188 -7.46 -4.73 16.92
CA GLU A 188 -8.53 -3.87 16.41
C GLU A 188 -8.37 -2.45 16.98
N GLU A 189 -8.56 -1.45 16.14
CA GLU A 189 -8.48 -0.04 16.46
C GLU A 189 -9.77 0.67 16.05
N ASN A 190 -10.30 1.51 16.95
CA ASN A 190 -11.48 2.35 16.71
C ASN A 190 -12.70 1.58 16.16
N VAL A 191 -13.02 0.43 16.75
CA VAL A 191 -14.01 -0.54 16.21
C VAL A 191 -15.42 0.08 16.04
N THR A 192 -15.71 1.15 16.77
CA THR A 192 -17.02 1.84 16.76
C THR A 192 -17.00 3.19 16.05
N GLU A 193 -15.87 3.60 15.47
CA GLU A 193 -15.67 4.92 14.89
C GLU A 193 -15.44 4.84 13.38
N PRO A 194 -15.67 5.92 12.63
CA PRO A 194 -15.19 6.04 11.28
C PRO A 194 -13.68 5.74 11.21
N ASN A 195 -13.25 5.05 10.15
CA ASN A 195 -11.86 4.67 9.96
C ASN A 195 -11.32 3.54 10.88
N ALA A 196 -12.21 2.70 11.42
CA ALA A 196 -11.82 1.47 12.13
C ALA A 196 -10.85 0.61 11.31
N ARG A 197 -9.85 0.05 11.97
CA ARG A 197 -8.81 -0.75 11.34
C ARG A 197 -8.52 -2.02 12.13
N SER A 198 -8.03 -3.04 11.43
CA SER A 198 -7.54 -4.26 12.06
C SER A 198 -6.18 -4.65 11.51
N SER A 199 -5.28 -5.03 12.41
CA SER A 199 -3.95 -5.54 12.07
C SER A 199 -3.88 -7.04 12.37
N TYR A 200 -3.28 -7.76 11.45
CA TYR A 200 -3.03 -9.20 11.54
C TYR A 200 -1.78 -9.59 10.74
N PRO A 201 -1.05 -10.65 11.15
CA PRO A 201 0.06 -11.18 10.36
C PRO A 201 -0.40 -11.65 8.98
N ILE A 202 0.44 -11.50 7.96
CA ILE A 202 0.15 -11.95 6.60
C ILE A 202 -0.05 -13.48 6.54
N ASP A 203 0.55 -14.23 7.46
CA ASP A 203 0.38 -15.69 7.60
C ASP A 203 -1.07 -16.11 7.91
N CYS A 204 -1.90 -15.18 8.37
CA CYS A 204 -3.33 -15.41 8.58
C CYS A 204 -4.14 -15.28 7.28
N VAL A 205 -3.58 -14.71 6.22
CA VAL A 205 -4.24 -14.54 4.92
C VAL A 205 -4.17 -15.87 4.15
N PRO A 206 -5.31 -16.48 3.80
CA PRO A 206 -5.34 -17.86 3.30
C PRO A 206 -4.60 -18.08 1.97
N ASN A 207 -4.46 -17.03 1.17
CA ASN A 207 -3.78 -17.03 -0.12
C ASN A 207 -2.49 -16.19 -0.14
N ALA A 208 -1.87 -15.94 1.00
CA ALA A 208 -0.58 -15.26 1.06
C ALA A 208 0.59 -16.22 0.78
N ILE A 209 1.64 -15.71 0.14
CA ILE A 209 2.90 -16.42 -0.06
C ILE A 209 3.83 -16.07 1.09
N THR A 210 4.09 -17.04 1.97
CA THR A 210 4.87 -16.82 3.20
C THR A 210 6.17 -17.62 3.26
N ASN A 211 6.42 -18.48 2.26
CA ASN A 211 7.56 -19.38 2.22
C ASN A 211 8.80 -18.79 1.50
N ARG A 212 8.71 -17.60 0.96
CA ARG A 212 9.80 -16.86 0.31
C ARG A 212 9.69 -15.36 0.57
N ALA A 213 10.80 -14.63 0.45
CA ALA A 213 10.89 -13.19 0.69
C ALA A 213 11.31 -12.39 -0.55
N LEU A 214 11.72 -13.06 -1.62
CA LEU A 214 12.09 -12.47 -2.90
C LEU A 214 11.17 -13.03 -3.99
N PHE A 215 10.66 -12.13 -4.82
CA PHE A 215 9.69 -12.42 -5.88
C PHE A 215 10.19 -11.87 -7.20
N ASP A 216 9.70 -12.44 -8.29
CA ASP A 216 10.08 -12.03 -9.63
C ASP A 216 9.66 -10.57 -9.91
N HIS A 217 10.27 -9.96 -10.92
CA HIS A 217 9.92 -8.65 -11.41
C HIS A 217 8.45 -8.61 -11.86
N PRO A 218 7.73 -7.50 -11.63
CA PRO A 218 6.32 -7.43 -11.98
C PRO A 218 6.14 -7.34 -13.48
N LYS A 219 5.34 -8.26 -14.03
CA LYS A 219 4.92 -8.22 -15.43
C LYS A 219 3.87 -7.13 -15.68
N ASP A 220 3.06 -6.86 -14.68
CA ASP A 220 1.95 -5.93 -14.79
C ASP A 220 1.93 -4.95 -13.60
N VAL A 221 1.72 -3.66 -13.89
CA VAL A 221 1.62 -2.58 -12.91
C VAL A 221 0.29 -1.87 -13.06
N PHE A 222 -0.52 -1.86 -12.02
CA PHE A 222 -1.83 -1.23 -11.99
C PHE A 222 -1.80 0.03 -11.14
N PHE A 223 -2.29 1.14 -11.70
CA PHE A 223 -2.59 2.36 -10.96
C PHE A 223 -4.09 2.48 -10.78
N LEU A 224 -4.56 2.47 -9.54
CA LEU A 224 -5.97 2.63 -9.22
C LEU A 224 -6.30 4.11 -9.06
N ALA A 225 -7.34 4.57 -9.74
CA ALA A 225 -7.88 5.91 -9.57
C ALA A 225 -9.40 5.82 -9.39
N LEU A 226 -9.93 6.41 -8.32
CA LEU A 226 -11.35 6.63 -8.19
C LEU A 226 -11.69 7.88 -9.01
N ASP A 227 -12.33 7.71 -10.17
CA ASP A 227 -12.84 8.83 -10.95
C ASP A 227 -14.30 9.12 -10.54
N ALA A 228 -14.50 10.26 -9.90
CA ALA A 228 -15.84 10.71 -9.50
C ALA A 228 -16.63 11.36 -10.65
N THR A 229 -15.99 11.63 -11.80
CA THR A 229 -16.58 12.35 -12.92
C THR A 229 -17.05 11.44 -14.06
N GLY A 230 -16.66 10.16 -14.05
CA GLY A 230 -16.97 9.19 -15.10
C GLY A 230 -16.26 9.49 -16.43
N THR A 231 -15.17 10.22 -16.41
CA THR A 231 -14.40 10.56 -17.62
C THR A 231 -13.34 9.52 -17.97
N LEU A 232 -12.83 8.78 -16.97
CA LEU A 232 -11.85 7.72 -17.16
C LEU A 232 -12.54 6.44 -17.68
N PRO A 233 -11.95 5.77 -18.67
CA PRO A 233 -12.35 4.40 -19.02
C PRO A 233 -12.17 3.44 -17.84
N ALA A 234 -12.83 2.29 -17.90
CA ALA A 234 -12.69 1.26 -16.87
C ALA A 234 -11.23 0.82 -16.68
N VAL A 235 -10.53 0.56 -17.80
CA VAL A 235 -9.09 0.25 -17.81
C VAL A 235 -8.44 0.91 -19.02
N SER A 236 -7.22 1.39 -18.85
CA SER A 236 -6.42 2.00 -19.91
C SER A 236 -4.99 1.49 -19.83
N LYS A 237 -4.39 1.06 -20.93
CA LYS A 237 -2.95 0.79 -21.00
C LYS A 237 -2.20 2.12 -21.13
N ILE A 238 -1.17 2.32 -20.31
CA ILE A 238 -0.38 3.55 -20.25
C ILE A 238 1.02 3.25 -20.77
N GLU A 239 1.59 4.15 -21.58
CA GLU A 239 2.91 3.98 -22.17
C GLU A 239 3.76 5.25 -22.07
N GLY A 240 5.07 5.05 -22.06
CA GLY A 240 6.07 6.13 -22.15
C GLY A 240 5.92 7.18 -21.04
N MET A 241 5.98 8.46 -21.41
CA MET A 241 5.86 9.58 -20.45
C MET A 241 4.53 9.64 -19.70
N GLY A 242 3.52 8.88 -20.15
CA GLY A 242 2.26 8.75 -19.45
C GLY A 242 2.41 8.06 -18.09
N ILE A 243 3.24 7.03 -18.02
CA ILE A 243 3.55 6.30 -16.79
C ILE A 243 4.17 7.27 -15.78
N ARG A 244 5.20 8.00 -16.19
CA ARG A 244 5.88 9.00 -15.35
C ARG A 244 4.89 10.01 -14.78
N LYS A 245 4.08 10.62 -15.65
CA LYS A 245 3.11 11.64 -15.25
C LYS A 245 2.08 11.12 -14.29
N LEU A 246 1.56 9.91 -14.52
CA LEU A 246 0.59 9.28 -13.65
C LEU A 246 1.19 9.04 -12.25
N PHE A 247 2.40 8.51 -12.19
CA PHE A 247 3.10 8.25 -10.93
C PHE A 247 3.48 9.55 -10.19
N GLU A 248 4.03 10.54 -10.90
CA GLU A 248 4.39 11.85 -10.31
C GLU A 248 3.16 12.63 -9.81
N THR A 249 2.00 12.41 -10.41
CA THR A 249 0.75 13.07 -10.04
C THR A 249 0.05 12.36 -8.89
N GLY A 250 -0.04 11.02 -8.95
CA GLY A 250 -0.75 10.20 -7.97
C GLY A 250 -2.22 10.60 -7.82
N TYR A 251 -2.93 10.69 -8.97
CA TYR A 251 -4.31 11.19 -9.02
C TYR A 251 -5.33 10.20 -8.50
N THR A 252 -6.28 10.70 -7.72
CA THR A 252 -7.56 10.06 -7.39
C THR A 252 -8.60 11.12 -7.05
N SER A 253 -9.85 10.72 -6.80
CA SER A 253 -10.89 11.56 -6.21
C SER A 253 -11.35 10.99 -4.87
N LYS A 254 -11.78 11.86 -3.96
CA LYS A 254 -12.56 11.50 -2.78
C LYS A 254 -14.02 11.81 -3.04
N MET A 255 -14.89 10.92 -2.60
CA MET A 255 -16.34 11.11 -2.70
C MET A 255 -16.94 11.50 -1.36
N PRO A 256 -18.06 12.22 -1.35
CA PRO A 256 -18.78 12.54 -0.12
C PRO A 256 -19.05 11.29 0.71
N GLY A 257 -18.77 11.36 2.02
CA GLY A 257 -19.00 10.25 2.96
C GLY A 257 -18.00 9.10 2.90
N THR A 258 -16.91 9.22 2.12
CA THR A 258 -15.85 8.18 2.09
C THR A 258 -14.77 8.39 3.15
N GLU A 259 -14.62 9.60 3.64
CA GLU A 259 -13.72 10.00 4.74
C GLU A 259 -14.34 11.17 5.52
N ASP A 260 -13.92 11.33 6.78
CA ASP A 260 -14.36 12.45 7.61
C ASP A 260 -14.03 13.80 6.97
N GLY A 261 -14.99 14.72 6.99
CA GLY A 261 -14.84 16.07 6.44
C GLY A 261 -14.97 16.16 4.92
N VAL A 262 -15.17 15.05 4.20
CA VAL A 262 -15.41 15.05 2.75
C VAL A 262 -16.91 15.18 2.46
N ASN A 263 -17.38 16.40 2.19
CA ASN A 263 -18.78 16.70 1.90
C ASN A 263 -19.09 16.88 0.40
N GLU A 264 -18.05 16.99 -0.43
CA GLU A 264 -18.13 17.15 -1.87
C GLU A 264 -17.04 16.36 -2.59
N ILE A 265 -17.16 16.20 -3.91
CA ILE A 265 -16.13 15.53 -4.71
C ILE A 265 -14.86 16.38 -4.69
N GLN A 266 -13.76 15.79 -4.23
CA GLN A 266 -12.44 16.43 -4.18
C GLN A 266 -11.44 15.65 -5.03
N LYS A 267 -10.73 16.35 -5.92
CA LYS A 267 -9.56 15.78 -6.60
C LYS A 267 -8.39 15.77 -5.62
N VAL A 268 -7.74 14.63 -5.51
CA VAL A 268 -6.61 14.42 -4.62
C VAL A 268 -5.39 14.04 -5.45
N TYR A 269 -4.26 14.61 -5.10
CA TYR A 269 -2.97 14.35 -5.72
C TYR A 269 -1.97 13.94 -4.63
N SER A 270 -1.37 12.78 -4.79
CA SER A 270 -0.31 12.30 -3.89
C SER A 270 0.83 11.72 -4.73
N PRO A 271 1.83 12.51 -5.07
CA PRO A 271 2.99 12.07 -5.82
C PRO A 271 3.52 10.73 -5.34
N CYS A 272 3.92 9.87 -6.26
CA CYS A 272 4.36 8.49 -6.03
C CYS A 272 3.31 7.60 -5.33
N TYR A 273 2.03 8.02 -5.26
CA TYR A 273 0.96 7.37 -4.49
C TYR A 273 1.25 7.24 -2.98
N GLY A 274 2.28 7.92 -2.50
CA GLY A 274 2.76 7.82 -1.11
C GLY A 274 3.53 9.05 -0.67
N SER A 275 3.21 10.23 -1.18
CA SER A 275 3.93 11.50 -0.96
C SER A 275 4.38 11.76 0.48
N PRO A 276 3.57 11.51 1.53
CA PRO A 276 4.00 11.74 2.91
C PRO A 276 5.18 10.86 3.37
N PHE A 277 5.44 9.77 2.66
CA PHE A 277 6.45 8.75 3.03
C PHE A 277 7.64 8.74 2.07
N MET A 278 7.65 9.63 1.08
CA MET A 278 8.67 9.73 0.03
C MET A 278 9.46 11.04 0.18
N PRO A 279 10.45 11.10 1.11
CA PRO A 279 11.09 12.37 1.50
C PRO A 279 12.10 12.90 0.49
N LEU A 280 12.53 12.11 -0.48
CA LEU A 280 13.40 12.57 -1.57
C LEU A 280 12.58 13.25 -2.68
N PRO A 281 13.23 13.98 -3.62
CA PRO A 281 12.52 14.57 -4.75
C PRO A 281 11.72 13.51 -5.54
N VAL A 282 10.49 13.83 -5.92
CA VAL A 282 9.59 12.95 -6.70
C VAL A 282 10.27 12.37 -7.94
N LYS A 283 11.12 13.18 -8.58
CA LYS A 283 11.90 12.76 -9.75
C LYS A 283 12.79 11.55 -9.47
N THR A 284 13.35 11.43 -8.26
CA THR A 284 14.19 10.29 -7.89
C THR A 284 13.42 8.98 -8.00
N TYR A 285 12.22 8.93 -7.43
CA TYR A 285 11.39 7.74 -7.47
C TYR A 285 10.80 7.48 -8.87
N SER A 286 10.43 8.54 -9.58
CA SER A 286 9.85 8.38 -10.92
C SER A 286 10.89 7.96 -11.96
N ASP A 287 12.14 8.40 -11.85
CA ASP A 287 13.24 7.91 -12.70
C ASP A 287 13.44 6.41 -12.43
N MET A 288 13.56 5.99 -11.16
CA MET A 288 13.73 4.59 -10.81
C MET A 288 12.57 3.71 -11.30
N LEU A 289 11.31 4.18 -11.17
CA LEU A 289 10.16 3.43 -11.68
C LEU A 289 10.22 3.28 -13.21
N MET A 290 10.56 4.36 -13.91
CA MET A 290 10.66 4.33 -15.38
C MET A 290 11.74 3.38 -15.86
N ASP A 291 12.91 3.39 -15.21
CA ASP A 291 14.01 2.47 -15.52
C ASP A 291 13.54 1.02 -15.31
N ARG A 292 12.99 0.67 -14.14
CA ARG A 292 12.49 -0.68 -13.83
C ARG A 292 11.40 -1.15 -14.79
N VAL A 293 10.38 -0.33 -15.05
CA VAL A 293 9.28 -0.68 -15.97
C VAL A 293 9.78 -0.90 -17.40
N THR A 294 10.80 -0.12 -17.82
CA THR A 294 11.38 -0.23 -19.16
C THR A 294 12.28 -1.46 -19.28
N ASP A 295 13.16 -1.68 -18.30
CA ASP A 295 14.11 -2.80 -18.32
C ASP A 295 13.39 -4.16 -18.27
N GLU A 296 12.30 -4.24 -17.51
CA GLU A 296 11.50 -5.47 -17.33
C GLU A 296 10.34 -5.59 -18.32
N GLU A 297 10.19 -4.64 -19.25
CA GLU A 297 9.09 -4.58 -20.23
C GLU A 297 7.70 -4.74 -19.59
N SER A 298 7.51 -4.18 -18.37
CA SER A 298 6.27 -4.31 -17.62
C SER A 298 5.12 -3.58 -18.31
N ASN A 299 3.94 -4.20 -18.38
CA ASN A 299 2.74 -3.52 -18.81
C ASN A 299 2.23 -2.60 -17.71
N VAL A 300 1.77 -1.42 -18.06
CA VAL A 300 1.23 -0.46 -17.10
C VAL A 300 -0.21 -0.11 -17.44
N PHE A 301 -1.08 -0.17 -16.43
CA PHE A 301 -2.51 0.07 -16.58
C PHE A 301 -3.01 1.10 -15.57
N LEU A 302 -3.93 1.96 -16.01
CA LEU A 302 -4.78 2.77 -15.13
C LEU A 302 -6.15 2.10 -15.04
N VAL A 303 -6.61 1.84 -13.81
CA VAL A 303 -7.91 1.22 -13.52
C VAL A 303 -8.81 2.24 -12.81
N ASN A 304 -9.97 2.51 -13.40
CA ASN A 304 -10.98 3.35 -12.78
C ASN A 304 -11.83 2.53 -11.81
N THR A 305 -11.73 2.81 -10.50
CA THR A 305 -12.55 2.19 -9.45
C THR A 305 -13.72 3.08 -9.00
N GLY A 306 -13.95 4.17 -9.71
CA GLY A 306 -14.98 5.18 -9.44
C GLY A 306 -16.22 5.01 -10.32
N MET A 307 -16.62 6.11 -11.00
CA MET A 307 -17.85 6.21 -11.77
C MET A 307 -17.62 5.92 -13.26
N ASP A 308 -18.64 5.37 -13.89
CA ASP A 308 -18.74 5.26 -15.33
C ASP A 308 -19.36 6.54 -15.96
N LYS A 309 -19.48 6.58 -17.29
CA LYS A 309 -20.06 7.72 -18.03
C LYS A 309 -21.53 8.01 -17.67
N THR A 310 -22.22 7.07 -17.04
CA THR A 310 -23.63 7.21 -16.63
C THR A 310 -23.76 7.64 -15.18
N GLY A 311 -22.65 7.83 -14.47
CA GLY A 311 -22.60 8.20 -13.05
C GLY A 311 -22.83 7.03 -12.10
N ASN A 312 -22.74 5.79 -12.58
CA ASN A 312 -22.79 4.61 -11.75
C ASN A 312 -21.38 4.17 -11.35
N ARG A 313 -21.20 3.78 -10.09
CA ARG A 313 -19.93 3.22 -9.65
C ARG A 313 -19.69 1.85 -10.29
N PHE A 314 -18.46 1.61 -10.75
CA PHE A 314 -18.07 0.28 -11.23
C PHE A 314 -18.24 -0.75 -10.11
N PRO A 315 -19.02 -1.81 -10.31
CA PRO A 315 -19.13 -2.92 -9.38
C PRO A 315 -17.78 -3.61 -9.18
N LEU A 316 -17.53 -4.10 -7.96
CA LEU A 316 -16.26 -4.73 -7.59
C LEU A 316 -15.95 -5.95 -8.45
N ASP A 317 -16.96 -6.78 -8.75
CA ASP A 317 -16.84 -7.96 -9.60
C ASP A 317 -16.40 -7.61 -11.02
N LYS A 318 -16.95 -6.53 -11.60
CA LYS A 318 -16.54 -6.02 -12.91
C LYS A 318 -15.10 -5.48 -12.88
N THR A 319 -14.75 -4.72 -11.87
CA THR A 319 -13.37 -4.22 -11.72
C THR A 319 -12.38 -5.37 -11.64
N ARG A 320 -12.67 -6.41 -10.86
CA ARG A 320 -11.88 -7.64 -10.79
C ARG A 320 -11.76 -8.34 -12.15
N ALA A 321 -12.88 -8.46 -12.88
CA ALA A 321 -12.88 -9.05 -14.21
C ALA A 321 -11.99 -8.29 -15.20
N TYR A 322 -12.02 -6.96 -15.18
CA TYR A 322 -11.15 -6.11 -16.01
C TYR A 322 -9.66 -6.29 -15.70
N ILE A 323 -9.30 -6.33 -14.40
CA ILE A 323 -7.91 -6.57 -14.00
C ILE A 323 -7.45 -7.96 -14.44
N LYS A 324 -8.29 -9.00 -14.26
CA LYS A 324 -7.98 -10.37 -14.69
C LYS A 324 -7.80 -10.50 -16.22
N GLN A 325 -8.55 -9.73 -17.01
CA GLN A 325 -8.35 -9.70 -18.46
C GLN A 325 -7.01 -9.05 -18.83
N ALA A 326 -6.66 -7.94 -18.17
CA ALA A 326 -5.35 -7.32 -18.36
C ALA A 326 -4.22 -8.30 -18.02
N LEU A 327 -4.30 -8.98 -16.88
CA LEU A 327 -3.32 -9.98 -16.43
C LEU A 327 -3.18 -11.18 -17.39
N LYS A 328 -4.26 -11.56 -18.09
CA LYS A 328 -4.23 -12.63 -19.11
C LYS A 328 -3.70 -12.17 -20.45
N GLY A 329 -3.50 -10.86 -20.65
CA GLY A 329 -3.19 -10.29 -21.96
C GLY A 329 -4.36 -10.38 -22.96
N ASP A 330 -5.58 -10.61 -22.47
CA ASP A 330 -6.80 -10.78 -23.28
C ASP A 330 -7.47 -9.42 -23.48
N TYR A 331 -6.81 -8.55 -24.26
CA TYR A 331 -7.31 -7.21 -24.55
C TYR A 331 -6.83 -6.71 -25.92
N THR A 332 -7.61 -5.81 -26.49
CA THR A 332 -7.20 -4.98 -27.62
C THR A 332 -7.14 -3.53 -27.18
N THR A 333 -6.14 -2.79 -27.67
CA THR A 333 -5.99 -1.37 -27.34
C THR A 333 -6.57 -0.51 -28.47
N LYS A 334 -7.38 0.50 -28.12
CA LYS A 334 -7.78 1.58 -29.02
C LYS A 334 -7.17 2.89 -28.55
N ASP A 335 -6.58 3.65 -29.46
CA ASP A 335 -6.08 4.98 -29.15
C ASP A 335 -7.22 5.91 -28.76
N ILE A 336 -7.18 6.45 -27.53
CA ILE A 336 -8.10 7.50 -27.08
C ILE A 336 -7.38 8.81 -27.11
N LYS A 337 -7.97 9.80 -27.80
CA LYS A 337 -7.55 11.21 -27.68
C LYS A 337 -8.11 11.78 -26.37
N TRP A 338 -7.28 11.94 -25.40
CA TRP A 338 -7.62 12.60 -24.13
C TRP A 338 -7.72 14.11 -24.32
N THR A 339 -8.82 14.70 -23.87
CA THR A 339 -9.05 16.14 -23.86
C THR A 339 -8.90 16.78 -22.48
N ASN A 340 -8.43 16.05 -21.46
CA ASN A 340 -8.43 16.46 -20.06
C ASN A 340 -7.01 16.77 -19.52
N PRO A 341 -6.84 17.63 -18.47
CA PRO A 341 -5.58 18.24 -18.05
C PRO A 341 -4.43 17.34 -17.62
N ILE A 342 -4.61 16.02 -17.62
CA ILE A 342 -3.53 15.04 -17.42
C ILE A 342 -2.71 14.82 -18.72
N GLN A 343 -2.91 15.64 -19.78
CA GLN A 343 -2.22 15.52 -21.06
C GLN A 343 -0.71 15.87 -21.02
N PRO A 344 0.10 15.24 -21.90
CA PRO A 344 -0.19 14.36 -23.05
C PRO A 344 0.33 12.93 -22.85
N CYS A 345 -0.55 11.98 -22.78
CA CYS A 345 -0.20 10.56 -22.75
C CYS A 345 -0.94 9.84 -23.87
N LYS A 346 -0.28 8.95 -24.60
CA LYS A 346 -1.00 7.95 -25.38
C LYS A 346 -1.65 6.99 -24.37
N VAL A 347 -2.94 7.12 -24.22
CA VAL A 347 -3.75 6.21 -23.39
C VAL A 347 -4.52 5.33 -24.35
N GLY A 348 -4.20 4.06 -24.39
CA GLY A 348 -5.00 3.06 -25.09
C GLY A 348 -6.14 2.60 -24.19
N THR A 349 -7.37 2.56 -24.69
CA THR A 349 -8.47 1.87 -24.01
C THR A 349 -8.30 0.38 -24.19
N ILE A 350 -8.41 -0.39 -23.11
CA ILE A 350 -8.62 -1.82 -23.21
C ILE A 350 -10.10 -2.02 -23.48
N GLU A 351 -10.46 -2.41 -24.71
CA GLU A 351 -11.78 -2.92 -25.00
C GLU A 351 -11.81 -4.41 -24.63
N LEU A 352 -12.71 -4.70 -23.73
CA LEU A 352 -13.10 -6.05 -23.44
C LEU A 352 -13.82 -6.61 -24.66
N HIS A 353 -13.27 -7.63 -25.29
CA HIS A 353 -14.07 -8.49 -26.14
C HIS A 353 -15.18 -9.07 -25.28
N GLU A 354 -16.38 -8.75 -25.67
CA GLU A 354 -17.64 -9.09 -25.04
C GLU A 354 -17.63 -10.37 -24.23
N LEU A 355 -17.54 -10.24 -22.90
CA LEU A 355 -18.13 -11.18 -21.96
C LEU A 355 -19.61 -10.86 -21.80
N ILE A 356 -20.34 -10.72 -22.93
CA ILE A 356 -21.79 -10.76 -22.96
C ILE A 356 -22.15 -11.63 -24.13
N GLY A 357 -21.86 -12.91 -24.01
CA GLY A 357 -22.67 -13.92 -24.61
C GLY A 357 -23.77 -14.24 -23.61
N VAL A 358 -24.83 -13.52 -23.62
CA VAL A 358 -26.27 -13.85 -23.59
C VAL A 358 -27.06 -12.58 -23.61
#